data_25becdd0e09cb4a9499ca98a7605597e
#
_entry.id   25becdd0e09cb4a9499ca98a7605597e
#
_cell.length_a   1.000
_cell.length_b   1.000
_cell.length_c   1.000
_cell.angle_alpha   90.00
_cell.angle_beta   90.00
_cell.angle_gamma   90.00
#
_symmetry.space_group_name_H-M   'P 1'
#
loop_
_entity.id
_entity.type
_entity.pdbx_description
1 polymer ?
#
loop_
_entity_poly.entity_id
_entity_poly.type
_entity_poly.pdbx_seq_one_letter_code
_entity_poly.pdbx_strand_id
1 'polypeptide(L)'
;LSTAVLGRKRALDTLLKKVAKYSVDASFPAIPIYSFGTKTCAKMEDEMAGAGMGLSDRHQIGFVIGSHIGPGAYGVVFVEQE
;
A
#
# COMPACT_ATOMS: atom_id res chain seq x y z
N LEU A 1 -0.92 11.45 -11.62
CA LEU A 1 -0.06 11.58 -10.42
C LEU A 1 -0.06 10.29 -9.62
N SER A 2 1.13 9.82 -9.27
CA SER A 2 1.27 8.65 -8.41
C SER A 2 1.39 9.08 -6.96
N THR A 3 0.71 8.39 -6.07
CA THR A 3 0.74 8.65 -4.64
C THR A 3 1.08 7.38 -3.90
N ALA A 4 1.93 7.49 -2.89
CA ALA A 4 2.29 6.38 -2.02
C ALA A 4 1.75 6.64 -0.62
N VAL A 5 1.05 5.66 -0.05
CA VAL A 5 0.59 5.70 1.34
C VAL A 5 1.29 4.58 2.07
N LEU A 6 2.00 4.92 3.14
CA LEU A 6 2.78 3.97 3.91
C LEU A 6 2.20 3.80 5.32
N GLY A 7 2.36 2.61 5.87
CA GLY A 7 1.89 2.30 7.20
C GLY A 7 2.82 1.36 7.93
N ARG A 8 2.58 1.23 9.22
CA ARG A 8 3.31 0.31 10.09
C ARG A 8 2.38 -0.80 10.55
N LYS A 9 2.96 -1.86 11.09
CA LYS A 9 2.31 -3.13 11.40
C LYS A 9 0.95 -3.02 12.10
N ARG A 10 0.73 -2.03 12.96
CA ARG A 10 -0.54 -1.89 13.69
C ARG A 10 -1.44 -0.77 13.14
N ALA A 11 -1.08 -0.20 12.01
CA ALA A 11 -1.78 0.97 11.46
C ALA A 11 -2.50 0.64 10.16
N LEU A 12 -2.90 -0.61 9.96
CA LEU A 12 -3.58 -1.02 8.72
C LEU A 12 -4.88 -0.24 8.52
N ASP A 13 -5.69 -0.10 9.57
CA ASP A 13 -6.94 0.66 9.48
C ASP A 13 -6.69 2.10 9.12
N THR A 14 -5.65 2.71 9.69
CA THR A 14 -5.27 4.09 9.39
C THR A 14 -4.84 4.23 7.94
N LEU A 15 -4.06 3.26 7.43
CA LEU A 15 -3.63 3.26 6.03
C LEU A 15 -4.84 3.15 5.11
N LEU A 16 -5.76 2.24 5.37
CA LEU A 16 -6.95 2.04 4.57
C LEU A 16 -7.83 3.29 4.55
N LYS A 17 -7.97 3.95 5.70
CA LYS A 17 -8.71 5.21 5.79
C LYS A 17 -8.06 6.32 4.96
N LYS A 18 -6.73 6.39 4.98
CA LYS A 18 -6.00 7.36 4.17
C LYS A 18 -6.21 7.11 2.68
N VAL A 19 -6.10 5.86 2.25
CA VAL A 19 -6.32 5.50 0.85
C VAL A 19 -7.74 5.85 0.41
N ALA A 20 -8.72 5.64 1.28
CA ALA A 20 -10.11 5.92 0.97
C ALA A 20 -10.39 7.41 0.74
N LYS A 21 -9.52 8.31 1.21
CA LYS A 21 -9.66 9.75 0.99
C LYS A 21 -9.22 10.18 -0.40
N TYR A 22 -8.50 9.34 -1.12
CA TYR A 22 -8.01 9.66 -2.45
C TYR A 22 -8.96 9.11 -3.52
N SER A 23 -9.02 9.80 -4.63
CA SER A 23 -9.75 9.32 -5.81
C SER A 23 -8.81 8.48 -6.64
N VAL A 24 -8.83 7.18 -6.43
CA VAL A 24 -7.92 6.24 -7.11
C VAL A 24 -8.39 6.02 -8.54
N ASP A 25 -7.46 6.11 -9.50
CA ASP A 25 -7.75 5.83 -10.89
C ASP A 25 -7.73 4.32 -11.11
N ALA A 26 -8.90 3.74 -11.32
CA ALA A 26 -9.07 2.31 -11.50
C ALA A 26 -8.50 1.78 -12.83
N SER A 27 -8.11 2.66 -13.75
CA SER A 27 -7.43 2.27 -14.99
C SER A 27 -6.03 1.70 -14.75
N PHE A 28 -5.45 1.99 -13.59
CA PHE A 28 -4.12 1.53 -13.22
C PHE A 28 -4.20 0.71 -11.94
N PRO A 29 -3.62 -0.50 -11.92
CA PRO A 29 -3.62 -1.29 -10.68
C PRO A 29 -2.74 -0.63 -9.63
N ALA A 30 -3.15 -0.72 -8.37
CA ALA A 30 -2.34 -0.28 -7.26
C ALA A 30 -1.21 -1.28 -7.01
N ILE A 31 -0.06 -0.80 -6.58
CA ILE A 31 1.13 -1.64 -6.35
C ILE A 31 1.37 -1.75 -4.85
N PRO A 32 1.15 -2.94 -4.26
CA PRO A 32 1.49 -3.15 -2.85
C PRO A 32 3.01 -3.17 -2.67
N ILE A 33 3.49 -2.55 -1.60
CA ILE A 33 4.92 -2.51 -1.28
C ILE A 33 5.14 -2.92 0.17
N TYR A 34 6.32 -3.46 0.48
CA TYR A 34 6.68 -3.90 1.83
C TYR A 34 8.19 -3.78 2.03
N SER A 35 8.62 -3.68 3.29
CA SER A 35 10.04 -3.63 3.63
C SER A 35 10.59 -5.00 4.04
N PHE A 36 10.07 -5.55 5.13
CA PHE A 36 10.45 -6.88 5.62
C PHE A 36 9.19 -7.66 5.94
N GLY A 37 9.13 -8.91 5.46
CA GLY A 37 7.98 -9.76 5.69
C GLY A 37 6.75 -9.31 4.92
N THR A 38 5.97 -10.27 4.49
CA THR A 38 4.82 -10.01 3.61
C THR A 38 3.48 -10.11 4.31
N LYS A 39 3.48 -10.50 5.60
CA LYS A 39 2.25 -10.87 6.32
C LYS A 39 1.25 -9.73 6.40
N THR A 40 1.69 -8.56 6.83
CA THR A 40 0.81 -7.39 6.93
C THR A 40 0.44 -6.83 5.56
N CYS A 41 1.38 -6.88 4.62
CA CYS A 41 1.12 -6.48 3.24
C CYS A 41 0.05 -7.38 2.62
N ALA A 42 0.10 -8.68 2.86
CA ALA A 42 -0.92 -9.61 2.38
C ALA A 42 -2.30 -9.30 2.97
N LYS A 43 -2.37 -8.94 4.24
CA LYS A 43 -3.63 -8.51 4.85
C LYS A 43 -4.18 -7.25 4.20
N MET A 44 -3.31 -6.29 3.93
CA MET A 44 -3.69 -5.06 3.23
C MET A 44 -4.24 -5.38 1.84
N GLU A 45 -3.57 -6.26 1.11
CA GLU A 45 -4.01 -6.69 -0.21
C GLU A 45 -5.40 -7.32 -0.16
N ASP A 46 -5.65 -8.19 0.82
CA ASP A 46 -6.95 -8.85 0.97
C ASP A 46 -8.06 -7.82 1.23
N GLU A 47 -7.81 -6.86 2.10
CA GLU A 47 -8.79 -5.81 2.41
C GLU A 47 -9.07 -4.93 1.19
N MET A 48 -8.04 -4.55 0.44
CA MET A 48 -8.19 -3.73 -0.75
C MET A 48 -8.90 -4.48 -1.87
N ALA A 49 -8.58 -5.75 -2.07
CA ALA A 49 -9.25 -6.58 -3.05
C ALA A 49 -10.72 -6.77 -2.70
N GLY A 50 -11.04 -6.94 -1.42
CA GLY A 50 -12.40 -7.02 -0.94
C GLY A 50 -13.20 -5.74 -1.17
N ALA A 51 -12.53 -4.59 -1.23
CA ALA A 51 -13.13 -3.32 -1.56
C ALA A 51 -13.24 -3.06 -3.08
N GLY A 52 -12.83 -4.02 -3.90
CA GLY A 52 -12.91 -3.91 -5.36
C GLY A 52 -11.71 -3.24 -6.01
N MET A 53 -10.62 -3.04 -5.27
CA MET A 53 -9.44 -2.37 -5.80
C MET A 53 -8.57 -3.36 -6.60
N GLY A 54 -8.18 -2.97 -7.82
CA GLY A 54 -7.25 -3.76 -8.62
C GLY A 54 -5.83 -3.62 -8.10
N LEU A 55 -5.15 -4.76 -7.91
CA LEU A 55 -3.80 -4.78 -7.37
C LEU A 55 -2.86 -5.51 -8.33
N SER A 56 -1.62 -5.01 -8.45
CA SER A 56 -0.55 -5.71 -9.13
C SER A 56 0.25 -6.52 -8.12
N ASP A 57 1.33 -7.19 -8.58
CA ASP A 57 2.21 -7.94 -7.70
C ASP A 57 2.87 -7.01 -6.67
N ARG A 58 3.08 -7.53 -5.46
CA ARG A 58 3.76 -6.77 -4.43
C ARG A 58 5.25 -6.63 -4.74
N HIS A 59 5.83 -5.50 -4.32
CA HIS A 59 7.24 -5.20 -4.51
C HIS A 59 7.91 -4.91 -3.17
N GLN A 60 9.12 -5.41 -3.00
CA GLN A 60 9.92 -5.09 -1.84
C GLN A 60 10.55 -3.71 -2.04
N ILE A 61 10.37 -2.82 -1.04
CA ILE A 61 10.97 -1.49 -1.11
C ILE A 61 12.43 -1.55 -0.74
N GLY A 62 13.23 -0.62 -1.30
CA GLY A 62 14.65 -0.57 -1.09
C GLY A 62 15.03 -0.31 0.37
N PHE A 63 16.23 -0.72 0.74
CA PHE A 63 16.76 -0.64 2.10
C PHE A 63 16.69 0.78 2.67
N VAL A 64 17.00 1.79 1.87
CA VAL A 64 17.01 3.20 2.33
C VAL A 64 15.62 3.61 2.80
N ILE A 65 14.61 3.31 2.03
CA ILE A 65 13.21 3.62 2.39
C ILE A 65 12.79 2.79 3.59
N GLY A 66 13.15 1.51 3.60
CA GLY A 66 12.82 0.61 4.70
C GLY A 66 13.46 1.01 6.02
N SER A 67 14.67 1.58 5.99
CA SER A 67 15.34 2.01 7.22
C SER A 67 14.69 3.23 7.86
N HIS A 68 14.10 4.10 7.07
CA HIS A 68 13.38 5.27 7.59
C HIS A 68 12.06 4.89 8.26
N ILE A 69 11.37 3.91 7.72
CA ILE A 69 10.05 3.52 8.20
C ILE A 69 10.13 2.40 9.22
N GLY A 70 11.25 1.67 9.22
CA GLY A 70 11.49 0.55 10.11
C GLY A 70 11.01 -0.79 9.53
N PRO A 71 11.39 -1.90 10.21
CA PRO A 71 10.97 -3.23 9.77
C PRO A 71 9.46 -3.40 9.93
N GLY A 72 8.87 -4.15 9.01
CA GLY A 72 7.44 -4.38 9.01
C GLY A 72 6.62 -3.28 8.35
N ALA A 73 7.26 -2.29 7.74
CA ALA A 73 6.56 -1.27 6.99
C ALA A 73 5.96 -1.85 5.70
N TYR A 74 4.83 -1.32 5.32
CA TYR A 74 4.14 -1.72 4.11
C TYR A 74 3.36 -0.52 3.59
N GLY A 75 2.87 -0.62 2.38
CA GLY A 75 2.09 0.46 1.83
C GLY A 75 1.57 0.12 0.45
N VAL A 76 1.06 1.13 -0.21
CA VAL A 76 0.50 0.99 -1.55
C VAL A 76 0.82 2.24 -2.37
N VAL A 77 1.16 2.02 -3.63
CA VAL A 77 1.34 3.10 -4.60
C VAL A 77 0.18 3.01 -5.59
N PHE A 78 -0.45 4.12 -5.85
CA PHE A 78 -1.59 4.16 -6.77
C PHE A 78 -1.59 5.47 -7.56
N VAL A 79 -2.36 5.49 -8.63
CA VAL A 79 -2.53 6.69 -9.46
C VAL A 79 -3.84 7.37 -9.06
N GLU A 80 -3.78 8.67 -8.82
CA GLU A 80 -4.96 9.46 -8.49
C GLU A 80 -5.66 9.92 -9.76
N GLN A 81 -6.97 10.00 -9.71
CA GLN A 81 -7.76 10.63 -10.77
C GLN A 81 -7.51 12.14 -10.79
N GLU A 82 -7.46 12.69 -11.96
CA GLU A 82 -7.37 14.13 -12.13
C GLU A 82 -8.71 14.83 -11.89
#